data_0b66c555a3e9e212e7cbcf6e3bdef3fd
#
_entry.id   0b66c555a3e9e212e7cbcf6e3bdef3fd
#
_cell.length_a   1.000
_cell.length_b   1.000
_cell.length_c   1.000
_cell.angle_alpha   90.00
_cell.angle_beta   90.00
_cell.angle_gamma   90.00
#
_symmetry.space_group_name_H-M   'P 1'
#
loop_
_entity.id
_entity.type
_entity.pdbx_description
1 polymer ?
#
loop_
_entity_poly.entity_id
_entity_poly.type
_entity_poly.pdbx_seq_one_letter_code
_entity_poly.pdbx_strand_id
1 'polypeptide(L)'
;MSTLDEWTEALCAELGLDPEEGTQKTVLNLARVAAHLVDRPAAPLTAYFLGVAVGRGEPLAETAERLQQLARRWQKDHPSDEPTEAS
;
A
#
# COMPACT_ATOMS: atom_id res chain seq x y z
N MET A 1 21.12 -6.52 -7.16
CA MET A 1 19.78 -5.94 -7.24
C MET A 1 18.74 -7.03 -7.37
N SER A 2 17.59 -6.81 -6.80
CA SER A 2 16.53 -7.79 -6.89
C SER A 2 15.70 -7.56 -8.14
N THR A 3 14.94 -8.58 -8.51
CA THR A 3 13.99 -8.46 -9.62
C THR A 3 13.00 -7.32 -9.36
N LEU A 4 12.58 -7.17 -8.11
CA LEU A 4 11.63 -6.13 -7.77
C LEU A 4 12.23 -4.74 -7.96
N ASP A 5 13.49 -4.58 -7.59
CA ASP A 5 14.16 -3.30 -7.80
C ASP A 5 14.26 -2.98 -9.29
N GLU A 6 14.60 -3.98 -10.09
CA GLU A 6 14.70 -3.79 -11.53
C GLU A 6 13.34 -3.45 -12.14
N TRP A 7 12.31 -4.13 -11.68
CA TRP A 7 10.95 -3.85 -12.16
C TRP A 7 10.52 -2.44 -11.78
N THR A 8 10.83 -2.00 -10.56
CA THR A 8 10.49 -0.66 -10.12
C THR A 8 11.16 0.38 -11.01
N GLU A 9 12.41 0.15 -11.36
CA GLU A 9 13.11 1.06 -12.26
C GLU A 9 12.46 1.10 -13.63
N ALA A 10 12.07 -0.07 -14.13
CA ALA A 10 11.41 -0.14 -15.43
C ALA A 10 10.06 0.60 -15.42
N LEU A 11 9.31 0.43 -14.34
CA LEU A 11 8.03 1.14 -14.20
C LEU A 11 8.24 2.65 -14.23
N CYS A 12 9.20 3.12 -13.45
CA CYS A 12 9.45 4.56 -13.38
C CYS A 12 9.94 5.10 -14.71
N ALA A 13 10.78 4.35 -15.40
CA ALA A 13 11.24 4.77 -16.72
C ALA A 13 10.09 4.86 -17.70
N GLU A 14 9.21 3.88 -17.67
CA GLU A 14 8.07 3.86 -18.59
C GLU A 14 7.15 5.05 -18.35
N LEU A 15 7.00 5.44 -17.09
CA LEU A 15 6.05 6.50 -16.72
C LEU A 15 6.69 7.87 -16.64
N GLY A 16 8.00 7.96 -16.88
CA GLY A 16 8.69 9.25 -16.79
C GLY A 16 8.79 9.75 -15.36
N LEU A 17 8.89 8.85 -14.42
CA LEU A 17 8.98 9.19 -13.00
C LEU A 17 10.37 8.90 -12.48
N ASP A 18 10.78 9.68 -11.48
CA ASP A 18 12.04 9.43 -10.78
C ASP A 18 11.77 8.53 -9.58
N PRO A 19 12.46 7.39 -9.46
CA PRO A 19 12.27 6.55 -8.29
C PRO A 19 12.82 7.24 -7.06
N GLU A 20 11.97 7.45 -6.08
CA GLU A 20 12.38 8.06 -4.83
C GLU A 20 12.76 6.98 -3.84
N GLU A 21 13.82 7.26 -3.11
CA GLU A 21 14.29 6.34 -2.11
C GLU A 21 13.21 6.11 -1.05
N GLY A 22 13.01 4.85 -0.68
CA GLY A 22 12.04 4.52 0.35
C GLY A 22 10.64 4.30 -0.16
N THR A 23 10.32 4.71 -1.38
CA THR A 23 8.96 4.56 -1.90
C THR A 23 8.54 3.10 -1.96
N GLN A 24 9.39 2.26 -2.53
CA GLN A 24 9.05 0.85 -2.67
C GLN A 24 8.76 0.21 -1.32
N LYS A 25 9.64 0.45 -0.35
CA LYS A 25 9.47 -0.13 0.97
C LYS A 25 8.18 0.36 1.64
N THR A 26 7.92 1.65 1.56
CA THR A 26 6.73 2.23 2.17
C THR A 26 5.46 1.65 1.55
N VAL A 27 5.41 1.57 0.22
CA VAL A 27 4.25 1.06 -0.48
C VAL A 27 4.02 -0.41 -0.16
N LEU A 28 5.09 -1.21 -0.17
CA LEU A 28 4.94 -2.64 0.08
C LEU A 28 4.55 -2.91 1.52
N ASN A 29 5.06 -2.14 2.47
CA ASN A 29 4.67 -2.31 3.86
C ASN A 29 3.20 -2.00 4.06
N LEU A 30 2.72 -0.91 3.47
CA LEU A 30 1.32 -0.55 3.58
C LEU A 30 0.43 -1.60 2.92
N ALA A 31 0.84 -2.07 1.75
CA ALA A 31 0.06 -3.08 1.03
C ALA A 31 -0.07 -4.35 1.88
N ARG A 32 1.02 -4.75 2.53
CA ARG A 32 0.99 -5.94 3.37
C ARG A 32 0.05 -5.75 4.55
N VAL A 33 0.11 -4.58 5.18
CA VAL A 33 -0.77 -4.29 6.31
C VAL A 33 -2.23 -4.34 5.86
N ALA A 34 -2.55 -3.73 4.72
CA ALA A 34 -3.92 -3.73 4.22
C ALA A 34 -4.40 -5.14 3.91
N ALA A 35 -3.53 -5.96 3.32
CA ALA A 35 -3.89 -7.33 2.99
C ALA A 35 -4.20 -8.14 4.23
N HIS A 36 -3.43 -7.92 5.30
CA HIS A 36 -3.58 -8.70 6.53
C HIS A 36 -4.73 -8.22 7.39
N LEU A 37 -4.93 -6.92 7.48
CA LEU A 37 -5.89 -6.36 8.43
C LEU A 37 -7.26 -6.13 7.80
N VAL A 38 -7.34 -5.99 6.49
CA VAL A 38 -8.61 -5.72 5.82
C VAL A 38 -9.01 -6.90 4.95
N ASP A 39 -8.29 -7.08 3.84
CA ASP A 39 -8.59 -8.15 2.91
C ASP A 39 -7.47 -8.16 1.88
N ARG A 40 -7.23 -9.33 1.30
CA ARG A 40 -6.14 -9.45 0.34
C ARG A 40 -6.27 -8.44 -0.82
N PRO A 41 -7.45 -8.29 -1.46
CA PRO A 41 -7.57 -7.33 -2.55
C PRO A 41 -7.43 -5.88 -2.11
N ALA A 42 -7.45 -5.61 -0.81
CA ALA A 42 -7.24 -4.24 -0.34
C ALA A 42 -5.83 -3.77 -0.61
N ALA A 43 -4.87 -4.70 -0.77
CA ALA A 43 -3.49 -4.29 -0.98
C ALA A 43 -3.31 -3.42 -2.23
N PRO A 44 -3.72 -3.88 -3.42
CA PRO A 44 -3.56 -3.03 -4.60
C PRO A 44 -4.43 -1.78 -4.55
N LEU A 45 -5.63 -1.87 -3.98
CA LEU A 45 -6.48 -0.69 -3.89
C LEU A 45 -5.86 0.38 -3.00
N THR A 46 -5.34 -0.03 -1.85
CA THR A 46 -4.72 0.91 -0.93
C THR A 46 -3.50 1.56 -1.57
N ALA A 47 -2.68 0.74 -2.27
CA ALA A 47 -1.50 1.28 -2.93
C ALA A 47 -1.88 2.28 -4.01
N TYR A 48 -2.93 1.99 -4.77
CA TYR A 48 -3.38 2.89 -5.82
C TYR A 48 -3.79 4.24 -5.24
N PHE A 49 -4.63 4.23 -4.20
CA PHE A 49 -5.11 5.47 -3.64
C PHE A 49 -4.03 6.22 -2.88
N LEU A 50 -3.08 5.51 -2.28
CA LEU A 50 -1.90 6.17 -1.74
C LEU A 50 -1.19 6.95 -2.83
N GLY A 51 -1.01 6.33 -3.99
CA GLY A 51 -0.35 7.00 -5.11
C GLY A 51 -1.11 8.22 -5.59
N VAL A 52 -2.44 8.15 -5.60
CA VAL A 52 -3.24 9.30 -5.99
C VAL A 52 -3.03 10.46 -5.00
N ALA A 53 -3.04 10.15 -3.71
CA ALA A 53 -2.86 11.20 -2.70
C ALA A 53 -1.48 11.83 -2.81
N VAL A 54 -0.45 11.01 -2.98
CA VAL A 54 0.90 11.52 -3.11
C VAL A 54 1.04 12.34 -4.38
N GLY A 55 0.39 11.92 -5.46
CA GLY A 55 0.41 12.67 -6.69
C GLY A 55 -0.26 14.03 -6.56
N ARG A 56 -1.13 14.19 -5.57
CA ARG A 56 -1.78 15.46 -5.29
C ARG A 56 -1.03 16.32 -4.29
N GLY A 57 0.13 15.87 -3.87
CA GLY A 57 0.99 16.65 -3.00
C GLY A 57 1.06 16.18 -1.56
N GLU A 58 0.37 15.08 -1.21
CA GLU A 58 0.46 14.56 0.15
C GLU A 58 1.81 13.90 0.35
N PRO A 59 2.42 14.06 1.54
CA PRO A 59 3.71 13.40 1.79
C PRO A 59 3.53 11.91 1.92
N LEU A 60 4.42 11.17 1.28
CA LEU A 60 4.29 9.71 1.18
C LEU A 60 4.28 9.03 2.55
N ALA A 61 5.31 9.31 3.36
CA ALA A 61 5.47 8.58 4.62
C ALA A 61 4.31 8.83 5.58
N GLU A 62 3.90 10.09 5.68
CA GLU A 62 2.83 10.44 6.60
C GLU A 62 1.49 9.91 6.13
N THR A 63 1.26 9.96 4.82
CA THR A 63 0.01 9.45 4.28
C THR A 63 -0.07 7.94 4.45
N ALA A 64 1.03 7.23 4.21
CA ALA A 64 1.07 5.80 4.42
C ALA A 64 0.81 5.44 5.88
N GLU A 65 1.36 6.23 6.80
CA GLU A 65 1.13 5.98 8.22
C GLU A 65 -0.33 6.16 8.58
N ARG A 66 -0.97 7.20 8.05
CA ARG A 66 -2.40 7.41 8.29
C ARG A 66 -3.23 6.24 7.79
N LEU A 67 -2.86 5.68 6.65
CA LEU A 67 -3.60 4.56 6.09
C LEU A 67 -3.36 3.27 6.88
N GLN A 68 -2.17 3.09 7.45
CA GLN A 68 -1.94 1.97 8.34
C GLN A 68 -2.81 2.08 9.59
N GLN A 69 -2.92 3.28 10.14
CA GLN A 69 -3.78 3.50 11.29
C GLN A 69 -5.24 3.21 10.95
N LEU A 70 -5.66 3.63 9.77
CA LEU A 70 -7.01 3.35 9.32
C LEU A 70 -7.25 1.83 9.24
N ALA A 71 -6.29 1.10 8.71
CA ALA A 71 -6.44 -0.35 8.58
C ALA A 71 -6.57 -1.01 9.95
N ARG A 72 -5.82 -0.52 10.94
CA ARG A 72 -5.91 -1.06 12.29
C ARG A 72 -7.27 -0.78 12.92
N ARG A 73 -7.79 0.44 12.71
CA ARG A 73 -9.14 0.76 13.21
C ARG A 73 -10.19 -0.07 12.50
N TRP A 74 -9.99 -0.27 11.20
CA TRP A 74 -10.92 -1.07 10.42
C TRP A 74 -11.03 -2.49 10.98
N GLN A 75 -9.89 -3.09 11.30
CA GLN A 75 -9.90 -4.44 11.82
C GLN A 75 -10.65 -4.53 13.15
N LYS A 76 -10.50 -3.53 14.01
CA LYS A 76 -11.23 -3.51 15.27
C LYS A 76 -12.73 -3.41 15.07
N ASP A 77 -13.15 -2.58 14.11
CA ASP A 77 -14.56 -2.35 13.86
C ASP A 77 -15.18 -3.45 13.01
N HIS A 78 -14.37 -4.20 12.26
CA HIS A 78 -14.84 -5.22 11.34
C HIS A 78 -14.07 -6.50 11.59
N PRO A 79 -14.26 -7.16 12.74
CA PRO A 79 -13.48 -8.37 13.01
C PRO A 79 -13.79 -9.41 11.94
N SER A 80 -12.74 -9.94 11.37
CA SER A 80 -12.92 -10.93 10.35
C SER A 80 -13.00 -12.30 10.99
N ASP A 81 -13.91 -12.89 10.97
CA ASP A 81 -13.96 -14.21 11.49
C ASP A 81 -14.67 -15.12 10.62
N GLU A 82 -14.25 -14.43 10.50
CA GLU A 82 -14.61 -14.91 9.89
C GLU A 82 -14.79 -15.66 9.29
N PRO A 83 -14.86 -16.04 9.35
CA PRO A 83 -14.94 -16.62 8.59
C PRO A 83 -15.31 -17.16 8.11
N THR A 84 -15.33 -17.08 8.24
CA THR A 84 -15.57 -17.44 7.81
C THR A 84 -15.97 -17.84 7.08
N GLU A 85 -16.09 -17.66 6.91
CA GLU A 85 -16.41 -17.83 6.30
C GLU A 85 -16.59 -18.30 5.61
N ALA A 86 -16.69 -18.45 5.67
CA ALA A 86 -16.84 -18.75 5.04
C ALA A 86 -16.98 -18.91 4.35
N SER A 87 -16.84 -18.88 4.33
CA SER A 87 -16.98 -18.82 3.77
C SER A 87 -17.16 -19.05 3.36
#